data_8b40ce0553e0687155f90c0f34aad1e6
#
_entry.id   8b40ce0553e0687155f90c0f34aad1e6
#
_cell.length_a   1.000
_cell.length_b   1.000
_cell.length_c   1.000
_cell.angle_alpha   90.00
_cell.angle_beta   90.00
_cell.angle_gamma   90.00
#
_symmetry.space_group_name_H-M   'P 1'
#
loop_
_entity.id
_entity.type
_entity.pdbx_description
1 polymer ?
#
loop_
_entity_poly.entity_id
_entity_poly.type
_entity_poly.pdbx_seq_one_letter_code
_entity_poly.pdbx_strand_id
1 'polypeptide(L)'
;MRRVSKIAAAGVVSAALALTATACGSSSTSDSGKDKGVGMAYDVGGRGDHSFNDSAARGMDKANAEFKLGTKELTASNGETESDREQRLDSLAAAGYNPVVAVGFTYGDAVTAISKKYPKTTFGLVDSVVNSPNVDSMVFSTEQSSYLAGVAAALKTKTGKVGFIGGVHNTLIGTFDAGFAQGVKDTKPSVTVTRQYLYETDTKGFADPTSAQGKAQGMLDSGVDVIYTAAGLSGDGSIQAVAAKSGAWAIGVDSDQYQDPALAKYKNSILTSAIKNVDVAVYDLIKSVHDGKPKTGTNSYNLANNGVSLATSGGFIGDIQSQLDTAKQKIVSGAIKVSSTP
;
A
#
# COMPACT_ATOMS: atom_id res chain seq x y z
N MET A 1 89.08 -2.96 4.05
CA MET A 1 89.80 -3.34 5.28
C MET A 1 88.90 -4.25 6.07
N ARG A 2 89.28 -5.49 6.11
CA ARG A 2 89.56 -6.31 7.32
C ARG A 2 88.33 -6.46 8.23
N ARG A 3 87.90 -7.57 8.70
CA ARG A 3 88.28 -8.98 8.79
C ARG A 3 87.17 -9.66 9.53
N VAL A 4 86.62 -10.82 9.08
CA VAL A 4 86.96 -12.17 9.48
C VAL A 4 86.62 -12.52 10.94
N SER A 5 85.79 -13.44 11.17
CA SER A 5 85.87 -14.91 11.52
C SER A 5 85.07 -15.14 12.79
N LYS A 6 84.57 -16.27 13.17
CA LYS A 6 84.63 -17.71 12.92
C LYS A 6 83.55 -18.36 13.79
N ILE A 7 82.83 -19.36 13.28
CA ILE A 7 82.93 -20.80 13.61
C ILE A 7 82.57 -21.20 15.06
N ALA A 8 81.61 -22.02 15.31
CA ALA A 8 81.50 -23.46 15.44
C ALA A 8 80.26 -23.77 16.32
N ALA A 9 79.64 -24.82 16.40
CA ALA A 9 79.61 -26.20 15.94
C ALA A 9 78.39 -26.87 16.55
N ALA A 10 77.79 -27.73 15.77
CA ALA A 10 77.25 -29.03 16.04
C ALA A 10 76.43 -29.36 17.32
N GLY A 11 75.25 -29.89 17.09
CA GLY A 11 74.43 -30.67 18.01
C GLY A 11 73.24 -31.30 17.26
N VAL A 12 73.50 -32.57 16.75
CA VAL A 12 72.46 -33.41 16.13
C VAL A 12 71.61 -33.98 17.24
N VAL A 13 70.30 -33.77 17.24
CA VAL A 13 69.32 -34.59 17.92
C VAL A 13 68.17 -34.85 16.96
N SER A 14 68.09 -36.10 16.52
CA SER A 14 66.97 -36.62 15.71
C SER A 14 65.74 -36.78 16.57
N ALA A 15 64.64 -36.08 16.24
CA ALA A 15 63.34 -36.37 16.78
C ALA A 15 62.30 -36.40 15.64
N ALA A 16 61.61 -37.51 15.61
CA ALA A 16 60.67 -37.93 14.58
C ALA A 16 59.54 -36.92 14.41
N LEU A 17 59.34 -36.42 13.19
CA LEU A 17 58.15 -35.67 12.82
C LEU A 17 56.99 -36.60 12.56
N ALA A 18 55.99 -36.58 13.44
CA ALA A 18 54.64 -37.04 13.11
C ALA A 18 53.96 -35.91 12.30
N LEU A 19 53.76 -36.12 11.02
CA LEU A 19 52.96 -35.30 10.15
C LEU A 19 51.47 -35.49 10.51
N THR A 20 50.91 -34.59 11.32
CA THR A 20 49.47 -34.39 11.39
C THR A 20 49.09 -33.45 10.25
N ALA A 21 48.56 -34.03 9.18
CA ALA A 21 47.87 -33.28 8.16
C ALA A 21 46.57 -32.71 8.76
N THR A 22 46.64 -31.46 9.25
CA THR A 22 45.43 -30.67 9.47
C THR A 22 44.87 -30.29 8.10
N ALA A 23 43.92 -31.10 7.64
CA ALA A 23 43.03 -30.71 6.57
C ALA A 23 42.29 -29.45 7.06
N CYS A 24 42.70 -28.29 6.58
CA CYS A 24 41.81 -27.12 6.55
C CYS A 24 40.63 -27.49 5.66
N GLY A 25 39.65 -28.16 6.26
CA GLY A 25 38.32 -28.18 5.71
C GLY A 25 37.82 -26.73 5.71
N SER A 26 37.86 -26.10 4.55
CA SER A 26 37.00 -24.97 4.28
C SER A 26 35.58 -25.48 4.52
N SER A 27 35.09 -25.34 5.74
CA SER A 27 33.67 -25.35 5.99
C SER A 27 33.16 -24.11 5.25
N SER A 28 32.79 -24.28 3.97
CA SER A 28 31.75 -23.48 3.40
C SER A 28 30.58 -23.67 4.36
N THR A 29 30.46 -22.81 5.36
CA THR A 29 29.20 -22.49 5.96
C THR A 29 28.36 -22.02 4.79
N SER A 30 27.62 -22.97 4.18
CA SER A 30 26.40 -22.62 3.52
C SER A 30 25.67 -21.79 4.55
N ASP A 31 25.69 -20.48 4.33
CA ASP A 31 24.79 -19.53 4.96
C ASP A 31 23.39 -20.06 4.58
N SER A 32 22.89 -20.98 5.39
CA SER A 32 21.55 -21.52 5.29
C SER A 32 20.67 -20.32 5.60
N GLY A 33 20.22 -19.67 4.52
CA GLY A 33 19.62 -18.40 4.41
C GLY A 33 18.70 -18.06 5.56
N LYS A 34 19.21 -17.27 6.51
CA LYS A 34 18.35 -16.42 7.30
C LYS A 34 17.72 -15.45 6.32
N ASP A 35 16.38 -15.45 6.30
CA ASP A 35 15.64 -14.43 5.56
C ASP A 35 16.20 -13.06 5.91
N LYS A 36 16.53 -12.25 4.90
CA LYS A 36 17.08 -10.90 5.13
C LYS A 36 16.03 -9.93 5.69
N GLY A 37 14.81 -10.41 5.85
CA GLY A 37 13.64 -9.64 6.27
C GLY A 37 12.73 -9.33 5.10
N VAL A 38 12.12 -8.15 5.06
CA VAL A 38 11.03 -7.80 4.15
C VAL A 38 11.54 -7.04 2.94
N GLY A 39 11.19 -7.51 1.73
CA GLY A 39 11.30 -6.73 0.49
C GLY A 39 9.96 -6.08 0.16
N MET A 40 9.95 -4.75 -0.07
CA MET A 40 8.75 -4.00 -0.45
C MET A 40 8.93 -3.38 -1.82
N ALA A 41 8.01 -3.66 -2.74
CA ALA A 41 7.94 -3.03 -4.06
C ALA A 41 6.68 -2.16 -4.11
N TYR A 42 6.86 -0.85 -4.04
CA TYR A 42 5.77 0.13 -4.08
C TYR A 42 5.27 0.40 -5.49
N ASP A 43 4.01 0.81 -5.62
CA ASP A 43 3.42 1.35 -6.84
C ASP A 43 3.89 2.79 -7.10
N VAL A 44 3.43 3.36 -8.19
CA VAL A 44 3.67 4.76 -8.59
C VAL A 44 3.27 5.71 -7.45
N GLY A 45 4.08 6.71 -7.21
CA GLY A 45 4.00 7.60 -6.04
C GLY A 45 4.95 7.17 -4.93
N GLY A 46 5.09 5.86 -4.68
CA GLY A 46 6.00 5.33 -3.67
C GLY A 46 5.68 5.78 -2.25
N ARG A 47 6.61 5.53 -1.35
CA ARG A 47 6.53 6.03 0.02
C ARG A 47 6.56 7.56 0.01
N GLY A 48 5.63 8.18 0.73
CA GLY A 48 5.37 9.63 0.71
C GLY A 48 4.19 10.02 -0.17
N ASP A 49 3.33 9.08 -0.55
CA ASP A 49 2.09 9.34 -1.29
C ASP A 49 0.92 9.79 -0.39
N HIS A 50 1.13 9.84 0.92
CA HIS A 50 0.15 10.21 1.94
C HIS A 50 -1.15 9.37 1.89
N SER A 51 -1.10 8.19 1.26
CA SER A 51 -2.26 7.36 0.93
C SER A 51 -1.91 5.86 0.97
N PHE A 52 -1.89 5.21 -0.20
CA PHE A 52 -1.82 3.78 -0.42
C PHE A 52 -0.47 3.16 -0.06
N ASN A 53 0.62 3.70 -0.64
CA ASN A 53 1.96 3.19 -0.38
C ASN A 53 2.41 3.47 1.06
N ASP A 54 2.05 4.63 1.61
CA ASP A 54 2.32 4.95 3.01
C ASP A 54 1.55 4.03 3.97
N SER A 55 0.34 3.59 3.60
CA SER A 55 -0.37 2.58 4.37
C SER A 55 0.42 1.25 4.39
N ALA A 56 0.88 0.77 3.24
CA ALA A 56 1.72 -0.43 3.18
C ALA A 56 3.01 -0.28 4.00
N ALA A 57 3.68 0.88 3.87
CA ALA A 57 4.90 1.19 4.60
C ALA A 57 4.69 1.13 6.12
N ARG A 58 3.59 1.69 6.65
CA ARG A 58 3.28 1.62 8.09
C ARG A 58 3.16 0.17 8.59
N GLY A 59 2.58 -0.73 7.79
CA GLY A 59 2.50 -2.15 8.11
C GLY A 59 3.88 -2.80 8.24
N MET A 60 4.78 -2.51 7.29
CA MET A 60 6.16 -2.96 7.31
C MET A 60 6.95 -2.35 8.48
N ASP A 61 6.82 -1.04 8.69
CA ASP A 61 7.51 -0.35 9.79
C ASP A 61 7.11 -0.91 11.15
N LYS A 62 5.82 -1.18 11.36
CA LYS A 62 5.30 -1.83 12.57
C LYS A 62 5.92 -3.20 12.78
N ALA A 63 5.92 -4.03 11.75
CA ALA A 63 6.53 -5.36 11.81
C ALA A 63 8.03 -5.29 12.08
N ASN A 64 8.74 -4.38 11.40
CA ASN A 64 10.17 -4.16 11.64
C ASN A 64 10.46 -3.69 13.08
N ALA A 65 9.66 -2.78 13.62
CA ALA A 65 9.80 -2.31 14.99
C ALA A 65 9.62 -3.46 16.02
N GLU A 66 8.67 -4.38 15.74
CA GLU A 66 8.34 -5.49 16.64
C GLU A 66 9.34 -6.65 16.51
N PHE A 67 9.65 -7.09 15.28
CA PHE A 67 10.43 -8.29 15.01
C PHE A 67 11.91 -8.03 14.70
N LYS A 68 12.32 -6.76 14.59
CA LYS A 68 13.71 -6.35 14.25
C LYS A 68 14.21 -6.94 12.93
N LEU A 69 13.38 -6.86 11.91
CA LEU A 69 13.65 -7.38 10.57
C LEU A 69 14.53 -6.40 9.77
N GLY A 70 15.30 -6.93 8.82
CA GLY A 70 15.84 -6.11 7.75
C GLY A 70 14.73 -5.69 6.78
N THR A 71 14.90 -4.53 6.13
CA THR A 71 13.94 -4.07 5.12
C THR A 71 14.67 -3.57 3.87
N LYS A 72 14.06 -3.77 2.72
CA LYS A 72 14.48 -3.19 1.44
C LYS A 72 13.26 -2.69 0.69
N GLU A 73 13.28 -1.42 0.34
CA GLU A 73 12.18 -0.75 -0.35
C GLU A 73 12.61 -0.35 -1.76
N LEU A 74 11.76 -0.60 -2.74
CA LEU A 74 11.93 -0.20 -4.14
C LEU A 74 10.61 0.43 -4.62
N THR A 75 10.70 1.47 -5.44
CA THR A 75 9.54 2.23 -5.93
C THR A 75 9.42 2.12 -7.44
N ALA A 76 8.18 2.06 -7.92
CA ALA A 76 7.84 2.12 -9.33
C ALA A 76 8.14 3.51 -9.92
N SER A 77 8.47 3.53 -11.20
CA SER A 77 8.61 4.75 -11.99
C SER A 77 7.40 4.96 -12.89
N ASN A 78 7.07 6.21 -13.18
CA ASN A 78 6.06 6.51 -14.18
C ASN A 78 6.44 5.92 -15.54
N GLY A 79 5.50 5.24 -16.19
CA GLY A 79 5.71 4.66 -17.50
C GLY A 79 6.57 3.39 -17.51
N GLU A 80 6.80 2.75 -16.36
CA GLU A 80 7.52 1.48 -16.29
C GLU A 80 6.82 0.36 -17.05
N THR A 81 7.62 -0.58 -17.53
CA THR A 81 7.15 -1.77 -18.25
C THR A 81 6.89 -2.93 -17.27
N GLU A 82 6.24 -3.99 -17.76
CA GLU A 82 6.11 -5.25 -17.00
C GLU A 82 7.48 -5.83 -16.63
N SER A 83 8.45 -5.78 -17.55
CA SER A 83 9.82 -6.24 -17.30
C SER A 83 10.49 -5.48 -16.13
N ASP A 84 10.22 -4.20 -15.96
CA ASP A 84 10.76 -3.41 -14.85
C ASP A 84 10.18 -3.91 -13.51
N ARG A 85 8.89 -4.24 -13.48
CA ARG A 85 8.21 -4.81 -12.31
C ARG A 85 8.75 -6.20 -11.96
N GLU A 86 8.88 -7.08 -12.96
CA GLU A 86 9.49 -8.39 -12.79
C GLU A 86 10.91 -8.29 -12.25
N GLN A 87 11.75 -7.43 -12.83
CA GLN A 87 13.14 -7.23 -12.40
C GLN A 87 13.22 -6.72 -10.95
N ARG A 88 12.29 -5.85 -10.55
CA ARG A 88 12.20 -5.35 -9.18
C ARG A 88 11.90 -6.46 -8.18
N LEU A 89 10.90 -7.30 -8.45
CA LEU A 89 10.57 -8.44 -7.59
C LEU A 89 11.68 -9.50 -7.61
N ASP A 90 12.26 -9.78 -8.78
CA ASP A 90 13.39 -10.72 -8.93
C ASP A 90 14.58 -10.30 -8.08
N SER A 91 14.92 -9.00 -8.10
CA SER A 91 16.04 -8.47 -7.32
C SER A 91 15.85 -8.62 -5.83
N LEU A 92 14.63 -8.44 -5.30
CA LEU A 92 14.31 -8.63 -3.90
C LEU A 92 14.37 -10.10 -3.49
N ALA A 93 13.73 -10.99 -4.28
CA ALA A 93 13.69 -12.42 -3.99
C ALA A 93 15.08 -13.06 -4.13
N ALA A 94 15.84 -12.74 -5.19
CA ALA A 94 17.21 -13.20 -5.39
C ALA A 94 18.16 -12.75 -4.28
N ALA A 95 17.93 -11.56 -3.72
CA ALA A 95 18.69 -11.06 -2.57
C ALA A 95 18.36 -11.78 -1.26
N GLY A 96 17.32 -12.63 -1.21
CA GLY A 96 16.92 -13.41 -0.02
C GLY A 96 15.98 -12.65 0.93
N TYR A 97 15.21 -11.68 0.46
CA TYR A 97 14.11 -11.10 1.24
C TYR A 97 12.90 -12.04 1.23
N ASN A 98 12.28 -12.22 2.39
CA ASN A 98 11.08 -13.02 2.58
C ASN A 98 10.28 -12.48 3.79
N PRO A 99 9.02 -12.02 3.62
CA PRO A 99 8.28 -11.97 2.36
C PRO A 99 8.76 -10.87 1.42
N VAL A 100 8.36 -10.98 0.13
CA VAL A 100 8.42 -9.90 -0.86
C VAL A 100 7.00 -9.40 -1.08
N VAL A 101 6.74 -8.14 -0.78
CA VAL A 101 5.42 -7.53 -0.90
C VAL A 101 5.38 -6.61 -2.11
N ALA A 102 4.47 -6.89 -3.02
CA ALA A 102 4.14 -6.08 -4.18
C ALA A 102 2.89 -5.24 -3.88
N VAL A 103 3.04 -3.93 -3.86
CA VAL A 103 1.98 -2.99 -3.50
C VAL A 103 1.35 -2.45 -4.77
N GLY A 104 0.13 -2.92 -5.10
CA GLY A 104 -0.64 -2.44 -6.24
C GLY A 104 -0.95 -3.50 -7.29
N PHE A 105 -2.11 -3.30 -7.93
CA PHE A 105 -2.67 -4.24 -8.92
C PHE A 105 -1.77 -4.44 -10.15
N THR A 106 -0.95 -3.47 -10.47
CA THR A 106 -0.03 -3.50 -11.64
C THR A 106 1.02 -4.59 -11.55
N TYR A 107 1.27 -5.14 -10.37
CA TYR A 107 2.22 -6.23 -10.14
C TYR A 107 1.65 -7.63 -10.40
N GLY A 108 0.39 -7.79 -10.81
CA GLY A 108 -0.26 -9.10 -10.94
C GLY A 108 0.51 -10.10 -11.81
N ASP A 109 0.93 -9.67 -13.02
CA ASP A 109 1.66 -10.50 -13.96
C ASP A 109 3.09 -10.77 -13.46
N ALA A 110 3.79 -9.75 -12.94
CA ALA A 110 5.12 -9.89 -12.36
C ALA A 110 5.14 -10.89 -11.18
N VAL A 111 4.17 -10.80 -10.26
CA VAL A 111 4.04 -11.77 -9.14
C VAL A 111 3.75 -13.16 -9.68
N THR A 112 2.91 -13.29 -10.72
CA THR A 112 2.63 -14.58 -11.36
C THR A 112 3.89 -15.23 -11.93
N ALA A 113 4.78 -14.47 -12.56
CA ALA A 113 6.02 -14.96 -13.13
C ALA A 113 7.06 -15.27 -12.03
N ILE A 114 7.30 -14.32 -11.12
CA ILE A 114 8.41 -14.38 -10.17
C ILE A 114 8.12 -15.33 -9.01
N SER A 115 6.86 -15.49 -8.56
CA SER A 115 6.52 -16.44 -7.51
C SER A 115 6.84 -17.91 -7.91
N LYS A 116 6.72 -18.25 -9.18
CA LYS A 116 7.10 -19.59 -9.71
C LYS A 116 8.61 -19.79 -9.69
N LYS A 117 9.39 -18.75 -9.95
CA LYS A 117 10.85 -18.78 -9.94
C LYS A 117 11.42 -18.96 -8.52
N TYR A 118 10.72 -18.44 -7.52
CA TYR A 118 11.14 -18.48 -6.11
C TYR A 118 10.09 -19.18 -5.23
N PRO A 119 9.91 -20.51 -5.35
CA PRO A 119 8.84 -21.25 -4.66
C PRO A 119 8.98 -21.30 -3.12
N LYS A 120 10.14 -20.91 -2.58
CA LYS A 120 10.39 -20.84 -1.13
C LYS A 120 10.20 -19.44 -0.55
N THR A 121 10.04 -18.43 -1.40
CA THR A 121 9.76 -17.05 -0.98
C THR A 121 8.25 -16.85 -0.94
N THR A 122 7.75 -16.29 0.14
CA THR A 122 6.35 -15.84 0.23
C THR A 122 6.20 -14.48 -0.42
N PHE A 123 5.23 -14.35 -1.31
CA PHE A 123 4.89 -13.08 -1.95
C PHE A 123 3.57 -12.56 -1.40
N GLY A 124 3.51 -11.25 -1.14
CA GLY A 124 2.25 -10.53 -0.92
C GLY A 124 1.90 -9.72 -2.14
N LEU A 125 0.64 -9.71 -2.53
CA LEU A 125 0.14 -8.88 -3.63
C LEU A 125 -1.08 -8.10 -3.15
N VAL A 126 -1.00 -6.78 -3.20
CA VAL A 126 -2.12 -5.90 -2.84
C VAL A 126 -2.93 -5.56 -4.09
N ASP A 127 -4.26 -5.69 -3.99
CA ASP A 127 -5.25 -5.29 -5.02
C ASP A 127 -5.28 -6.13 -6.30
N SER A 128 -4.71 -7.32 -6.28
CA SER A 128 -4.88 -8.28 -7.38
C SER A 128 -4.85 -9.71 -6.85
N VAL A 129 -5.29 -10.66 -7.67
CA VAL A 129 -5.36 -12.08 -7.31
C VAL A 129 -4.42 -12.88 -8.19
N VAL A 130 -3.52 -13.63 -7.57
CA VAL A 130 -2.63 -14.58 -8.22
C VAL A 130 -2.80 -15.96 -7.60
N ASN A 131 -3.14 -16.94 -8.42
CA ASN A 131 -3.29 -18.33 -7.98
C ASN A 131 -1.91 -19.02 -7.98
N SER A 132 -1.18 -18.85 -6.88
CA SER A 132 0.12 -19.50 -6.65
C SER A 132 0.23 -19.92 -5.18
N PRO A 133 0.84 -21.08 -4.87
CA PRO A 133 0.85 -21.66 -3.50
C PRO A 133 1.64 -20.82 -2.48
N ASN A 134 2.49 -19.90 -2.94
CA ASN A 134 3.33 -19.04 -2.13
C ASN A 134 2.96 -17.53 -2.24
N VAL A 135 1.75 -17.24 -2.72
CA VAL A 135 1.25 -15.86 -2.84
C VAL A 135 0.08 -15.63 -1.89
N ASP A 136 0.14 -14.56 -1.11
CA ASP A 136 -0.98 -13.96 -0.38
C ASP A 136 -1.55 -12.81 -1.22
N SER A 137 -2.74 -13.02 -1.78
CA SER A 137 -3.48 -12.02 -2.54
C SER A 137 -4.42 -11.26 -1.61
N MET A 138 -4.03 -10.03 -1.26
CA MET A 138 -4.75 -9.15 -0.33
C MET A 138 -5.75 -8.28 -1.10
N VAL A 139 -7.03 -8.59 -1.02
CA VAL A 139 -8.11 -7.87 -1.72
C VAL A 139 -9.01 -7.13 -0.75
N PHE A 140 -9.47 -5.95 -1.14
CA PHE A 140 -10.21 -5.03 -0.27
C PHE A 140 -11.58 -4.70 -0.84
N SER A 141 -12.61 -4.72 0.01
CA SER A 141 -13.96 -4.27 -0.33
C SER A 141 -14.04 -2.74 -0.27
N THR A 142 -13.33 -2.08 -1.19
CA THR A 142 -13.21 -0.62 -1.23
C THR A 142 -14.54 0.07 -1.53
N GLU A 143 -15.46 -0.62 -2.22
CA GLU A 143 -16.83 -0.17 -2.42
C GLU A 143 -17.56 0.09 -1.10
N GLN A 144 -17.24 -0.65 -0.03
CA GLN A 144 -17.91 -0.52 1.26
C GLN A 144 -17.51 0.75 2.01
N SER A 145 -16.20 1.08 2.09
CA SER A 145 -15.75 2.35 2.68
C SER A 145 -16.17 3.54 1.82
N SER A 146 -16.14 3.39 0.50
CA SER A 146 -16.61 4.41 -0.44
C SER A 146 -18.12 4.67 -0.34
N TYR A 147 -18.91 3.63 -0.07
CA TYR A 147 -20.35 3.81 0.24
C TYR A 147 -20.53 4.71 1.46
N LEU A 148 -19.81 4.45 2.55
CA LEU A 148 -19.87 5.29 3.74
C LEU A 148 -19.39 6.72 3.46
N ALA A 149 -18.37 6.90 2.60
CA ALA A 149 -17.94 8.21 2.12
C ALA A 149 -19.05 8.92 1.33
N GLY A 150 -19.80 8.19 0.51
CA GLY A 150 -20.97 8.67 -0.20
C GLY A 150 -22.11 9.12 0.74
N VAL A 151 -22.38 8.34 1.80
CA VAL A 151 -23.32 8.71 2.86
C VAL A 151 -22.88 10.03 3.52
N ALA A 152 -21.62 10.15 3.89
CA ALA A 152 -21.08 11.37 4.49
C ALA A 152 -21.19 12.57 3.54
N ALA A 153 -20.83 12.40 2.27
CA ALA A 153 -20.95 13.45 1.25
C ALA A 153 -22.38 13.92 1.07
N ALA A 154 -23.34 13.01 0.97
CA ALA A 154 -24.76 13.34 0.78
C ALA A 154 -25.36 14.09 1.98
N LEU A 155 -24.92 13.76 3.20
CA LEU A 155 -25.38 14.43 4.42
C LEU A 155 -24.71 15.80 4.64
N LYS A 156 -23.48 16.01 4.14
CA LYS A 156 -22.67 17.22 4.37
C LYS A 156 -22.75 18.25 3.24
N THR A 157 -23.13 17.85 2.03
CA THR A 157 -23.29 18.80 0.93
C THR A 157 -24.39 19.82 1.23
N LYS A 158 -24.11 21.08 0.93
CA LYS A 158 -25.05 22.22 1.01
C LYS A 158 -25.65 22.57 -0.36
N THR A 159 -24.88 22.27 -1.44
CA THR A 159 -25.30 22.58 -2.82
C THR A 159 -26.12 21.47 -3.46
N GLY A 160 -26.07 20.24 -2.88
CA GLY A 160 -26.65 19.07 -3.50
C GLY A 160 -25.81 18.50 -4.66
N LYS A 161 -24.55 18.93 -4.79
CA LYS A 161 -23.62 18.46 -5.83
C LYS A 161 -22.35 17.96 -5.19
N VAL A 162 -22.00 16.71 -5.45
CA VAL A 162 -20.77 16.09 -4.97
C VAL A 162 -19.92 15.56 -6.13
N GLY A 163 -18.64 15.39 -5.93
CA GLY A 163 -17.69 14.94 -6.96
C GLY A 163 -16.93 13.68 -6.57
N PHE A 164 -16.60 12.87 -7.57
CA PHE A 164 -15.66 11.79 -7.49
C PHE A 164 -14.53 12.01 -8.50
N ILE A 165 -13.28 11.86 -8.06
CA ILE A 165 -12.09 11.90 -8.92
C ILE A 165 -11.32 10.59 -8.73
N GLY A 166 -11.23 9.78 -9.79
CA GLY A 166 -10.41 8.57 -9.83
C GLY A 166 -9.05 8.82 -10.48
N GLY A 167 -8.01 8.14 -10.04
CA GLY A 167 -6.67 8.24 -10.65
C GLY A 167 -6.64 7.71 -12.07
N VAL A 168 -7.14 6.49 -12.28
CA VAL A 168 -7.20 5.80 -13.57
C VAL A 168 -8.57 5.17 -13.74
N HIS A 169 -9.09 5.20 -14.97
CA HIS A 169 -10.36 4.58 -15.32
C HIS A 169 -10.21 3.06 -15.53
N ASN A 170 -10.29 2.29 -14.47
CA ASN A 170 -10.21 0.84 -14.49
C ASN A 170 -11.22 0.20 -13.51
N THR A 171 -11.32 -1.13 -13.54
CA THR A 171 -12.26 -1.86 -12.68
C THR A 171 -12.03 -1.62 -11.19
N LEU A 172 -10.78 -1.57 -10.72
CA LEU A 172 -10.47 -1.36 -9.31
C LEU A 172 -10.92 0.03 -8.83
N ILE A 173 -10.55 1.09 -9.55
CA ILE A 173 -10.97 2.46 -9.20
C ILE A 173 -12.47 2.64 -9.42
N GLY A 174 -13.06 1.90 -10.35
CA GLY A 174 -14.50 1.81 -10.54
C GLY A 174 -15.25 1.30 -9.30
N THR A 175 -14.62 0.43 -8.46
CA THR A 175 -15.26 -0.01 -7.20
C THR A 175 -15.44 1.13 -6.21
N PHE A 176 -14.49 2.06 -6.13
CA PHE A 176 -14.60 3.25 -5.28
C PHE A 176 -15.71 4.18 -5.77
N ASP A 177 -15.78 4.44 -7.09
CA ASP A 177 -16.85 5.24 -7.70
C ASP A 177 -18.22 4.62 -7.45
N ALA A 178 -18.39 3.32 -7.73
CA ALA A 178 -19.65 2.61 -7.56
C ALA A 178 -20.16 2.70 -6.13
N GLY A 179 -19.32 2.38 -5.15
CA GLY A 179 -19.68 2.48 -3.74
C GLY A 179 -20.06 3.90 -3.34
N PHE A 180 -19.26 4.88 -3.71
CA PHE A 180 -19.52 6.29 -3.42
C PHE A 180 -20.87 6.76 -4.01
N ALA A 181 -21.07 6.50 -5.28
CA ALA A 181 -22.31 6.90 -5.96
C ALA A 181 -23.55 6.23 -5.39
N GLN A 182 -23.47 4.95 -5.04
CA GLN A 182 -24.55 4.24 -4.38
C GLN A 182 -24.84 4.82 -3.01
N GLY A 183 -23.82 5.09 -2.18
CA GLY A 183 -23.97 5.70 -0.87
C GLY A 183 -24.64 7.07 -0.92
N VAL A 184 -24.28 7.91 -1.91
CA VAL A 184 -24.94 9.19 -2.17
C VAL A 184 -26.41 8.97 -2.52
N LYS A 185 -26.69 8.12 -3.50
CA LYS A 185 -28.05 7.86 -4.02
C LYS A 185 -28.98 7.31 -2.94
N ASP A 186 -28.52 6.32 -2.18
CA ASP A 186 -29.31 5.66 -1.15
C ASP A 186 -29.61 6.57 0.03
N THR A 187 -28.73 7.56 0.30
CA THR A 187 -28.88 8.53 1.39
C THR A 187 -29.76 9.71 0.99
N LYS A 188 -29.52 10.30 -0.19
CA LYS A 188 -30.19 11.52 -0.65
C LYS A 188 -30.29 11.52 -2.18
N PRO A 189 -31.33 10.91 -2.76
CA PRO A 189 -31.49 10.72 -4.22
C PRO A 189 -31.45 12.03 -5.05
N SER A 190 -31.69 13.18 -4.42
CA SER A 190 -31.65 14.49 -5.10
C SER A 190 -30.21 15.04 -5.25
N VAL A 191 -29.22 14.45 -4.59
CA VAL A 191 -27.81 14.84 -4.73
C VAL A 191 -27.24 14.27 -6.02
N THR A 192 -26.57 15.12 -6.79
CA THR A 192 -25.93 14.72 -8.05
C THR A 192 -24.45 14.39 -7.83
N VAL A 193 -23.95 13.37 -8.51
CA VAL A 193 -22.54 12.97 -8.49
C VAL A 193 -21.89 13.31 -9.82
N THR A 194 -20.90 14.20 -9.82
CA THR A 194 -20.02 14.46 -10.97
C THR A 194 -18.82 13.54 -10.88
N ARG A 195 -18.53 12.77 -11.94
CA ARG A 195 -17.43 11.82 -12.00
C ARG A 195 -16.39 12.26 -12.98
N GLN A 196 -15.11 12.17 -12.60
CA GLN A 196 -13.96 12.36 -13.48
C GLN A 196 -12.84 11.38 -13.12
N TYR A 197 -12.05 11.00 -14.13
CA TYR A 197 -10.81 10.26 -13.96
C TYR A 197 -9.67 11.11 -14.47
N LEU A 198 -8.49 11.03 -13.82
CA LEU A 198 -7.34 11.81 -14.25
C LEU A 198 -6.83 11.30 -15.60
N TYR A 199 -6.74 10.00 -15.74
CA TYR A 199 -6.27 9.32 -16.95
C TYR A 199 -7.11 8.08 -17.24
N GLU A 200 -7.16 7.66 -18.52
CA GLU A 200 -7.86 6.43 -18.90
C GLU A 200 -7.08 5.17 -18.49
N THR A 201 -5.76 5.14 -18.76
CA THR A 201 -4.91 3.96 -18.54
C THR A 201 -3.57 4.26 -17.89
N ASP A 202 -3.09 5.50 -17.92
CA ASP A 202 -1.77 5.88 -17.45
C ASP A 202 -1.73 5.96 -15.92
N THR A 203 -0.93 5.11 -15.30
CA THR A 203 -0.78 5.02 -13.84
C THR A 203 -0.18 6.27 -13.19
N LYS A 204 0.36 7.21 -13.98
CA LYS A 204 0.74 8.53 -13.45
C LYS A 204 -0.45 9.26 -12.81
N GLY A 205 -1.69 8.84 -13.09
CA GLY A 205 -2.90 9.30 -12.42
C GLY A 205 -2.86 9.14 -10.89
N PHE A 206 -1.98 8.31 -10.37
CA PHE A 206 -1.74 8.17 -8.93
C PHE A 206 -0.63 9.08 -8.40
N ALA A 207 0.09 9.81 -9.25
CA ALA A 207 1.21 10.69 -8.89
C ALA A 207 1.22 12.02 -9.67
N ASP A 208 0.05 12.59 -9.96
CA ASP A 208 -0.12 13.88 -10.64
C ASP A 208 -1.08 14.81 -9.87
N PRO A 209 -0.61 15.42 -8.77
CA PRO A 209 -1.42 16.36 -7.99
C PRO A 209 -1.91 17.57 -8.78
N THR A 210 -1.14 18.01 -9.79
CA THR A 210 -1.51 19.15 -10.64
C THR A 210 -2.78 18.88 -11.45
N SER A 211 -2.86 17.71 -12.09
CA SER A 211 -4.07 17.31 -12.82
C SER A 211 -5.28 17.16 -11.91
N ALA A 212 -5.09 16.58 -10.71
CA ALA A 212 -6.16 16.44 -9.73
C ALA A 212 -6.65 17.81 -9.20
N GLN A 213 -5.73 18.74 -8.94
CA GLN A 213 -6.06 20.10 -8.53
C GLN A 213 -6.92 20.82 -9.60
N GLY A 214 -6.54 20.72 -10.87
CA GLY A 214 -7.29 21.35 -11.97
C GLY A 214 -8.71 20.78 -12.11
N LYS A 215 -8.85 19.44 -12.02
CA LYS A 215 -10.18 18.79 -12.07
C LYS A 215 -11.04 19.15 -10.86
N ALA A 216 -10.48 19.15 -9.66
CA ALA A 216 -11.18 19.55 -8.44
C ALA A 216 -11.65 21.01 -8.52
N GLN A 217 -10.79 21.92 -9.01
CA GLN A 217 -11.16 23.32 -9.22
C GLN A 217 -12.33 23.45 -10.19
N GLY A 218 -12.32 22.77 -11.33
CA GLY A 218 -13.43 22.78 -12.29
C GLY A 218 -14.74 22.27 -11.69
N MET A 219 -14.69 21.24 -10.82
CA MET A 219 -15.86 20.76 -10.07
C MET A 219 -16.38 21.82 -9.09
N LEU A 220 -15.50 22.46 -8.32
CA LEU A 220 -15.84 23.51 -7.37
C LEU A 220 -16.48 24.73 -8.06
N ASP A 221 -15.98 25.09 -9.25
CA ASP A 221 -16.52 26.19 -10.06
C ASP A 221 -17.92 25.87 -10.63
N SER A 222 -18.21 24.57 -10.84
CA SER A 222 -19.55 24.09 -11.23
C SER A 222 -20.54 23.94 -10.06
N GLY A 223 -20.09 24.27 -8.83
CA GLY A 223 -20.89 24.27 -7.61
C GLY A 223 -20.85 22.95 -6.83
N VAL A 224 -19.95 22.02 -7.15
CA VAL A 224 -19.64 20.87 -6.29
C VAL A 224 -19.02 21.39 -4.99
N ASP A 225 -19.43 20.87 -3.84
CA ASP A 225 -18.94 21.30 -2.53
C ASP A 225 -18.39 20.17 -1.65
N VAL A 226 -18.49 18.93 -2.09
CA VAL A 226 -17.82 17.77 -1.47
C VAL A 226 -17.17 16.95 -2.56
N ILE A 227 -15.84 16.74 -2.49
CA ILE A 227 -15.08 15.97 -3.48
C ILE A 227 -14.38 14.80 -2.81
N TYR A 228 -14.66 13.59 -3.28
CA TYR A 228 -13.92 12.36 -2.93
C TYR A 228 -12.90 12.05 -4.02
N THR A 229 -11.64 11.89 -3.64
CA THR A 229 -10.55 11.60 -4.59
C THR A 229 -9.88 10.26 -4.25
N ALA A 230 -10.05 9.27 -5.14
CA ALA A 230 -9.42 7.94 -5.08
C ALA A 230 -8.25 7.89 -6.10
N ALA A 231 -7.14 8.53 -5.78
CA ALA A 231 -6.04 8.76 -6.72
C ALA A 231 -4.64 8.84 -6.09
N GLY A 232 -4.42 8.20 -4.94
CA GLY A 232 -3.11 8.21 -4.26
C GLY A 232 -2.58 9.62 -4.02
N LEU A 233 -1.28 9.86 -4.29
CA LEU A 233 -0.63 11.17 -4.15
C LEU A 233 -1.34 12.28 -4.93
N SER A 234 -1.98 11.97 -6.04
CA SER A 234 -2.75 12.97 -6.80
C SER A 234 -3.86 13.62 -5.97
N GLY A 235 -4.38 12.91 -4.95
CA GLY A 235 -5.40 13.41 -4.03
C GLY A 235 -4.99 14.68 -3.30
N ASP A 236 -3.72 14.91 -3.06
CA ASP A 236 -3.19 16.12 -2.42
C ASP A 236 -3.57 17.38 -3.21
N GLY A 237 -3.53 17.32 -4.54
CA GLY A 237 -3.96 18.42 -5.39
C GLY A 237 -5.46 18.76 -5.23
N SER A 238 -6.31 17.73 -5.14
CA SER A 238 -7.74 17.93 -4.88
C SER A 238 -7.98 18.55 -3.50
N ILE A 239 -7.29 18.04 -2.47
CA ILE A 239 -7.38 18.60 -1.10
C ILE A 239 -6.96 20.08 -1.07
N GLN A 240 -5.88 20.43 -1.82
CA GLN A 240 -5.44 21.83 -1.94
C GLN A 240 -6.49 22.72 -2.59
N ALA A 241 -7.10 22.27 -3.70
CA ALA A 241 -8.17 23.03 -4.37
C ALA A 241 -9.39 23.24 -3.45
N VAL A 242 -9.82 22.17 -2.77
CA VAL A 242 -10.95 22.22 -1.81
C VAL A 242 -10.64 23.16 -0.65
N ALA A 243 -9.42 23.13 -0.10
CA ALA A 243 -9.02 23.99 1.01
C ALA A 243 -9.03 25.49 0.65
N ALA A 244 -8.86 25.83 -0.61
CA ALA A 244 -8.97 27.20 -1.09
C ALA A 244 -10.42 27.68 -1.23
N LYS A 245 -11.42 26.79 -1.16
CA LYS A 245 -12.85 27.09 -1.31
C LYS A 245 -13.57 27.03 0.03
N SER A 246 -13.99 28.18 0.54
CA SER A 246 -14.76 28.24 1.79
C SER A 246 -16.03 27.39 1.72
N GLY A 247 -16.24 26.54 2.72
CA GLY A 247 -17.43 25.72 2.88
C GLY A 247 -17.44 24.44 2.04
N ALA A 248 -16.36 24.13 1.31
CA ALA A 248 -16.20 22.87 0.60
C ALA A 248 -15.44 21.84 1.46
N TRP A 249 -15.62 20.55 1.15
CA TRP A 249 -15.04 19.43 1.83
C TRP A 249 -14.31 18.48 0.88
N ALA A 250 -13.13 18.03 1.27
CA ALA A 250 -12.45 16.91 0.65
C ALA A 250 -12.72 15.62 1.43
N ILE A 251 -12.86 14.49 0.72
CA ILE A 251 -12.81 13.16 1.28
C ILE A 251 -11.54 12.50 0.75
N GLY A 252 -10.68 12.07 1.68
CA GLY A 252 -9.44 11.39 1.39
C GLY A 252 -9.61 9.89 1.16
N VAL A 253 -8.50 9.18 0.86
CA VAL A 253 -8.49 7.77 0.52
C VAL A 253 -7.32 7.02 1.16
N ASP A 254 -7.50 5.73 1.38
CA ASP A 254 -6.56 4.72 1.91
C ASP A 254 -6.06 5.00 3.33
N SER A 255 -5.49 6.17 3.58
CA SER A 255 -4.93 6.59 4.86
C SER A 255 -5.79 7.69 5.52
N ASP A 256 -5.66 7.87 6.83
CA ASP A 256 -6.26 9.00 7.54
C ASP A 256 -5.50 10.29 7.21
N GLN A 257 -5.87 10.92 6.11
CA GLN A 257 -5.18 12.08 5.57
C GLN A 257 -5.32 13.34 6.45
N TYR A 258 -6.30 13.38 7.37
CA TYR A 258 -6.37 14.43 8.40
C TYR A 258 -5.16 14.39 9.34
N GLN A 259 -4.64 13.20 9.63
CA GLN A 259 -3.50 12.99 10.52
C GLN A 259 -2.15 13.18 9.81
N ASP A 260 -2.13 13.29 8.49
CA ASP A 260 -0.90 13.38 7.73
C ASP A 260 -0.20 14.73 7.95
N PRO A 261 1.08 14.74 8.41
CA PRO A 261 1.81 15.99 8.65
C PRO A 261 1.99 16.86 7.39
N ALA A 262 2.11 16.26 6.21
CA ALA A 262 2.28 17.01 4.96
C ALA A 262 1.00 17.75 4.57
N LEU A 263 -0.16 17.24 4.99
CA LEU A 263 -1.47 17.83 4.74
C LEU A 263 -1.97 18.71 5.90
N ALA A 264 -1.18 18.90 6.96
CA ALA A 264 -1.57 19.59 8.19
C ALA A 264 -2.19 20.99 7.96
N LYS A 265 -1.69 21.73 6.96
CA LYS A 265 -2.23 23.06 6.60
C LYS A 265 -3.61 23.01 5.96
N TYR A 266 -4.04 21.87 5.44
CA TYR A 266 -5.31 21.66 4.74
C TYR A 266 -6.31 20.84 5.55
N LYS A 267 -5.90 20.25 6.68
CA LYS A 267 -6.68 19.28 7.45
C LYS A 267 -8.11 19.72 7.78
N ASN A 268 -8.33 21.02 8.01
CA ASN A 268 -9.64 21.57 8.33
C ASN A 268 -10.64 21.54 7.15
N SER A 269 -10.18 21.17 5.96
CA SER A 269 -11.02 20.95 4.77
C SER A 269 -11.19 19.45 4.46
N ILE A 270 -10.58 18.55 5.24
CA ILE A 270 -10.70 17.10 5.08
C ILE A 270 -11.83 16.62 5.99
N LEU A 271 -12.99 16.32 5.39
CA LEU A 271 -14.19 15.85 6.09
C LEU A 271 -13.94 14.50 6.79
N THR A 272 -13.38 13.57 6.06
CA THR A 272 -13.03 12.20 6.44
C THR A 272 -12.11 11.60 5.38
N SER A 273 -11.65 10.36 5.59
CA SER A 273 -10.98 9.54 4.56
C SER A 273 -11.62 8.16 4.49
N ALA A 274 -11.86 7.65 3.28
CA ALA A 274 -12.25 6.26 3.06
C ALA A 274 -11.00 5.37 3.25
N ILE A 275 -10.88 4.78 4.42
CA ILE A 275 -9.71 4.03 4.85
C ILE A 275 -9.67 2.66 4.19
N LYS A 276 -8.48 2.26 3.78
CA LYS A 276 -8.11 0.93 3.31
C LYS A 276 -6.88 0.49 4.11
N ASN A 277 -7.09 -0.41 5.06
CA ASN A 277 -6.07 -0.80 6.04
C ASN A 277 -5.04 -1.77 5.42
N VAL A 278 -4.30 -1.29 4.41
CA VAL A 278 -3.19 -2.04 3.78
C VAL A 278 -2.10 -2.34 4.81
N ASP A 279 -1.91 -1.44 5.77
CA ASP A 279 -0.98 -1.61 6.89
C ASP A 279 -1.28 -2.87 7.73
N VAL A 280 -2.56 -3.16 7.99
CA VAL A 280 -2.97 -4.36 8.70
C VAL A 280 -2.67 -5.61 7.87
N ALA A 281 -3.02 -5.59 6.59
CA ALA A 281 -2.80 -6.73 5.70
C ALA A 281 -1.31 -7.05 5.53
N VAL A 282 -0.48 -6.03 5.30
CA VAL A 282 0.97 -6.17 5.15
C VAL A 282 1.62 -6.64 6.46
N TYR A 283 1.24 -6.04 7.60
CA TYR A 283 1.73 -6.47 8.90
C TYR A 283 1.38 -7.95 9.18
N ASP A 284 0.14 -8.34 8.91
CA ASP A 284 -0.33 -9.71 9.11
C ASP A 284 0.42 -10.74 8.26
N LEU A 285 0.70 -10.41 6.99
CA LEU A 285 1.53 -11.26 6.13
C LEU A 285 2.93 -11.39 6.71
N ILE A 286 3.61 -10.28 7.02
CA ILE A 286 4.97 -10.28 7.56
C ILE A 286 5.03 -11.09 8.86
N LYS A 287 4.07 -10.87 9.76
CA LYS A 287 3.95 -11.63 11.00
C LYS A 287 3.78 -13.13 10.75
N SER A 288 2.95 -13.52 9.78
CA SER A 288 2.69 -14.92 9.44
C SER A 288 3.95 -15.65 8.95
N VAL A 289 4.79 -14.95 8.17
CA VAL A 289 6.09 -15.48 7.71
C VAL A 289 7.06 -15.58 8.88
N HIS A 290 7.14 -14.54 9.71
CA HIS A 290 7.97 -14.55 10.92
C HIS A 290 7.62 -15.71 11.87
N ASP A 291 6.31 -16.00 12.02
CA ASP A 291 5.81 -17.08 12.87
C ASP A 291 5.95 -18.49 12.23
N GLY A 292 6.52 -18.57 11.02
CA GLY A 292 6.70 -19.84 10.28
C GLY A 292 5.41 -20.45 9.75
N LYS A 293 4.35 -19.64 9.60
CA LYS A 293 3.03 -20.05 9.10
C LYS A 293 2.53 -19.05 8.03
N PRO A 294 3.22 -18.93 6.89
CA PRO A 294 2.93 -17.90 5.92
C PRO A 294 1.49 -17.97 5.41
N LYS A 295 0.81 -16.82 5.42
CA LYS A 295 -0.48 -16.67 4.76
C LYS A 295 -0.30 -16.81 3.25
N THR A 296 -1.24 -17.48 2.61
CA THR A 296 -1.32 -17.61 1.15
C THR A 296 -2.78 -17.68 0.69
N GLY A 297 -3.00 -17.69 -0.62
CA GLY A 297 -4.32 -17.68 -1.22
C GLY A 297 -4.93 -16.28 -1.26
N THR A 298 -6.26 -16.19 -1.34
CA THR A 298 -6.96 -14.91 -1.38
C THR A 298 -7.50 -14.55 -0.02
N ASN A 299 -7.04 -13.44 0.54
CA ASN A 299 -7.46 -12.90 1.82
C ASN A 299 -8.24 -11.59 1.61
N SER A 300 -9.49 -11.55 2.07
CA SER A 300 -10.40 -10.43 1.86
C SER A 300 -10.49 -9.53 3.09
N TYR A 301 -10.37 -8.23 2.87
CA TYR A 301 -10.42 -7.17 3.87
C TYR A 301 -11.65 -6.28 3.61
N ASN A 302 -12.55 -6.17 4.57
CA ASN A 302 -13.84 -5.50 4.44
C ASN A 302 -14.27 -4.79 5.73
N LEU A 303 -15.47 -4.20 5.78
CA LEU A 303 -15.99 -3.53 6.99
C LEU A 303 -16.17 -4.47 8.19
N ALA A 304 -16.47 -5.76 7.96
CA ALA A 304 -16.72 -6.72 9.05
C ALA A 304 -15.44 -7.08 9.81
N ASN A 305 -14.29 -7.11 9.13
CA ASN A 305 -12.98 -7.39 9.72
C ASN A 305 -12.09 -6.16 9.87
N ASN A 306 -12.68 -4.96 9.74
CA ASN A 306 -11.96 -3.68 9.77
C ASN A 306 -10.85 -3.54 8.71
N GLY A 307 -10.94 -4.27 7.61
CA GLY A 307 -10.05 -4.11 6.47
C GLY A 307 -10.24 -2.80 5.73
N VAL A 308 -11.46 -2.23 5.81
CA VAL A 308 -11.80 -0.88 5.34
C VAL A 308 -12.66 -0.16 6.38
N SER A 309 -12.67 1.18 6.39
CA SER A 309 -13.43 1.99 7.33
C SER A 309 -13.55 3.46 6.88
N LEU A 310 -14.12 4.33 7.73
CA LEU A 310 -14.01 5.78 7.61
C LEU A 310 -13.17 6.35 8.75
N ALA A 311 -12.34 7.35 8.46
CA ALA A 311 -11.61 8.12 9.47
C ALA A 311 -12.57 9.04 10.24
N THR A 312 -12.30 9.19 11.55
CA THR A 312 -13.10 10.05 12.45
C THR A 312 -12.28 11.16 13.09
N SER A 313 -10.99 11.25 12.78
CA SER A 313 -9.99 12.06 13.47
C SER A 313 -10.27 13.57 13.48
N GLY A 314 -10.84 14.12 12.42
CA GLY A 314 -11.20 15.54 12.35
C GLY A 314 -12.45 15.92 13.15
N GLY A 315 -13.26 14.93 13.56
CA GLY A 315 -14.53 15.17 14.26
C GLY A 315 -15.66 15.75 13.39
N PHE A 316 -15.40 16.03 12.11
CA PHE A 316 -16.35 16.73 11.21
C PHE A 316 -17.56 15.87 10.79
N ILE A 317 -17.52 14.57 11.03
CA ILE A 317 -18.63 13.63 10.79
C ILE A 317 -19.35 13.20 12.08
N GLY A 318 -19.00 13.80 13.23
CA GLY A 318 -19.57 13.42 14.52
C GLY A 318 -21.10 13.60 14.61
N ASP A 319 -21.64 14.63 14.00
CA ASP A 319 -23.08 14.92 13.93
C ASP A 319 -23.88 13.94 13.04
N ILE A 320 -23.22 13.18 12.19
CA ILE A 320 -23.80 12.16 11.30
C ILE A 320 -23.34 10.72 11.66
N GLN A 321 -22.63 10.55 12.77
CA GLN A 321 -22.04 9.25 13.14
C GLN A 321 -23.10 8.14 13.26
N SER A 322 -24.27 8.42 13.83
CA SER A 322 -25.35 7.44 13.96
C SER A 322 -25.86 6.91 12.60
N GLN A 323 -25.93 7.78 11.58
CA GLN A 323 -26.31 7.36 10.23
C GLN A 323 -25.22 6.50 9.57
N LEU A 324 -23.94 6.87 9.76
CA LEU A 324 -22.80 6.10 9.27
C LEU A 324 -22.72 4.73 9.93
N ASP A 325 -22.93 4.63 11.25
CA ASP A 325 -22.93 3.37 11.98
C ASP A 325 -24.09 2.47 11.52
N THR A 326 -25.28 3.06 11.30
CA THR A 326 -26.43 2.33 10.76
C THR A 326 -26.13 1.78 9.35
N ALA A 327 -25.52 2.58 8.48
CA ALA A 327 -25.13 2.15 7.15
C ALA A 327 -24.08 1.02 7.21
N LYS A 328 -23.04 1.17 8.05
CA LYS A 328 -22.03 0.15 8.30
C LYS A 328 -22.68 -1.17 8.76
N GLN A 329 -23.58 -1.14 9.72
CA GLN A 329 -24.27 -2.34 10.24
C GLN A 329 -25.10 -3.02 9.14
N LYS A 330 -25.79 -2.25 8.30
CA LYS A 330 -26.58 -2.80 7.18
C LYS A 330 -25.68 -3.46 6.12
N ILE A 331 -24.49 -2.91 5.84
CA ILE A 331 -23.53 -3.54 4.93
C ILE A 331 -22.98 -4.83 5.54
N VAL A 332 -22.53 -4.78 6.79
CA VAL A 332 -21.94 -5.94 7.49
C VAL A 332 -22.96 -7.07 7.65
N SER A 333 -24.23 -6.76 7.88
CA SER A 333 -25.30 -7.77 7.96
C SER A 333 -25.78 -8.27 6.59
N GLY A 334 -25.31 -7.69 5.48
CA GLY A 334 -25.75 -8.00 4.12
C GLY A 334 -27.11 -7.41 3.72
N ALA A 335 -27.71 -6.58 4.57
CA ALA A 335 -28.96 -5.85 4.24
C ALA A 335 -28.76 -4.82 3.13
N ILE A 336 -27.55 -4.26 3.03
CA ILE A 336 -27.09 -3.45 1.89
C ILE A 336 -25.98 -4.25 1.19
N LYS A 337 -26.19 -4.56 -0.08
CA LYS A 337 -25.16 -5.06 -0.98
C LYS A 337 -24.61 -3.88 -1.77
N VAL A 338 -23.36 -3.50 -1.49
CA VAL A 338 -22.72 -2.41 -2.21
C VAL A 338 -22.24 -2.92 -3.55
N SER A 339 -22.56 -2.18 -4.62
CA SER A 339 -22.09 -2.49 -5.98
C SER A 339 -20.58 -2.26 -6.08
N SER A 340 -19.90 -3.17 -6.76
CA SER A 340 -18.50 -3.04 -7.17
C SER A 340 -18.34 -2.54 -8.62
N THR A 341 -19.46 -2.25 -9.30
CA THR A 341 -19.46 -1.73 -10.68
C THR A 341 -20.27 -0.45 -10.74
N PRO A 342 -19.76 0.61 -11.39
CA PRO A 342 -20.43 1.92 -11.53
C PRO A 342 -21.76 1.87 -12.26
#